data_675cb06e1e0b6105cdd14482c86e8daa
#
_entry.id   675cb06e1e0b6105cdd14482c86e8daa
#
_cell.length_a   1.000
_cell.length_b   1.000
_cell.length_c   1.000
_cell.angle_alpha   90.00
_cell.angle_beta   90.00
_cell.angle_gamma   90.00
#
_symmetry.space_group_name_H-M   'P 1'
#
loop_
_entity.id
_entity.type
_entity.pdbx_description
1 polymer ?
#
loop_
_entity_poly.entity_id
_entity_poly.type
_entity_poly.pdbx_seq_one_letter_code
_entity_poly.pdbx_strand_id
1 'polypeptide(L)'
;ELKDVTGKVTELTGCEVGFRTSEIKDGRFCINGVPVLVKGTNRHEHSQLGRTVSKELMEKDIKLMKQHNINTVRNSHYPTHPYWYQLCDRYGLYMIDEANIESHGMGYGPASLAKDSTWLPAHMDRTQRMYERSKNHPAIVIWSLGNEAGNGINFERTYDWMKSVEKSRPVQYERAEQNYNTDIYCRMYRSVEELMAYARQTEPKVYRPFIMTEYLHTMGNSGGGLKEYMHVFETEPIVQGGCIWDWVDQSFREIDKDGKWYWSYGGDYGPKDVPSFGNFCCNGLVNAAREPHPHLIEVKKEYQYIKSALTDPKKLTVEVKNWYDFTNLNAYTLHWQVMGDDGKVIAEGTRKADCAPHEAVTFSLGAVKLPSTIREAYLNLSWTPDKATPFIGTHDEVAYDQFVLSANKGYRAPEIKLADKVKIDIDPATGALRSYIYKGKEMLSSPVVLSLYRPVTDNDSREKTGGAKVWRKEGLDNMIQKA
;
A
#
# COMPACT_ATOMS: atom_id res chain seq x y z
N GLU A 1 38.46 -3.33 16.38
CA GLU A 1 39.55 -4.28 16.31
C GLU A 1 39.78 -4.92 17.66
N LEU A 2 39.75 -6.24 17.75
CA LEU A 2 40.26 -6.99 18.87
C LEU A 2 41.69 -7.38 18.55
N LYS A 3 42.63 -7.08 19.49
CA LYS A 3 44.07 -7.37 19.32
C LYS A 3 44.51 -8.32 20.41
N ASP A 4 45.43 -9.21 20.06
CA ASP A 4 46.11 -10.06 21.04
C ASP A 4 47.17 -9.25 21.86
N VAL A 5 47.83 -9.92 22.78
CA VAL A 5 48.86 -9.30 23.65
C VAL A 5 50.07 -8.77 22.87
N THR A 6 50.26 -9.18 21.62
CA THR A 6 51.31 -8.71 20.72
C THR A 6 50.91 -7.50 19.90
N GLY A 7 49.66 -7.09 19.95
CA GLY A 7 49.09 -6.01 19.13
C GLY A 7 48.57 -6.47 17.76
N LYS A 8 48.60 -7.76 17.45
CA LYS A 8 48.06 -8.31 16.19
C LYS A 8 46.54 -8.33 16.26
N VAL A 9 45.88 -7.83 15.21
CA VAL A 9 44.43 -7.87 15.10
C VAL A 9 43.98 -9.33 14.91
N THR A 10 43.15 -9.79 15.84
CA THR A 10 42.57 -11.16 15.84
C THR A 10 41.15 -11.20 15.37
N GLU A 11 40.41 -10.09 15.55
CA GLU A 11 39.01 -9.98 15.11
C GLU A 11 38.71 -8.54 14.71
N LEU A 12 37.89 -8.40 13.68
CA LEU A 12 37.29 -7.13 13.27
C LEU A 12 35.79 -7.23 13.44
N THR A 13 35.18 -6.24 14.07
CA THR A 13 33.73 -6.04 14.09
C THR A 13 33.43 -4.63 13.63
N GLY A 14 32.30 -4.45 12.97
CA GLY A 14 31.90 -3.16 12.43
C GLY A 14 30.40 -3.10 12.20
N CYS A 15 29.90 -1.88 12.00
CA CYS A 15 28.54 -1.62 11.54
C CYS A 15 28.58 -0.56 10.46
N GLU A 16 27.62 -0.63 9.53
CA GLU A 16 27.35 0.45 8.60
C GLU A 16 26.65 1.59 9.37
N VAL A 17 27.04 2.83 9.11
CA VAL A 17 26.43 4.02 9.72
C VAL A 17 25.88 4.94 8.65
N GLY A 18 24.78 5.62 8.95
CA GLY A 18 24.18 6.61 8.07
C GLY A 18 23.82 7.88 8.82
N PHE A 19 23.81 9.00 8.10
CA PHE A 19 23.52 10.31 8.67
C PHE A 19 22.21 10.83 8.08
N ARG A 20 21.27 11.17 8.96
CA ARG A 20 20.00 11.82 8.62
C ARG A 20 19.46 12.52 9.85
N THR A 21 18.56 13.47 9.68
CA THR A 21 17.67 13.95 10.74
C THR A 21 16.30 13.27 10.58
N SER A 22 15.64 12.98 11.70
CA SER A 22 14.27 12.48 11.75
C SER A 22 13.56 13.22 12.88
N GLU A 23 12.66 14.11 12.52
CA GLU A 23 12.09 15.06 13.50
C GLU A 23 10.62 15.39 13.16
N ILE A 24 9.92 15.93 14.17
CA ILE A 24 8.63 16.57 13.94
C ILE A 24 8.85 18.08 14.00
N LYS A 25 8.55 18.75 12.90
CA LYS A 25 8.68 20.19 12.73
C LYS A 25 7.39 20.79 12.17
N ASP A 26 6.86 21.81 12.82
CA ASP A 26 5.64 22.51 12.43
C ASP A 26 4.44 21.53 12.25
N GLY A 27 4.32 20.54 13.14
CA GLY A 27 3.28 19.52 13.10
C GLY A 27 3.45 18.47 12.01
N ARG A 28 4.61 18.39 11.36
CA ARG A 28 4.90 17.43 10.29
C ARG A 28 6.12 16.60 10.58
N PHE A 29 6.06 15.34 10.24
CA PHE A 29 7.20 14.43 10.26
C PHE A 29 8.14 14.75 9.09
N CYS A 30 9.41 15.00 9.40
CA CYS A 30 10.42 15.41 8.44
C CYS A 30 11.64 14.49 8.47
N ILE A 31 12.20 14.23 7.30
CA ILE A 31 13.51 13.62 7.10
C ILE A 31 14.42 14.67 6.45
N ASN A 32 15.59 14.93 7.06
CA ASN A 32 16.53 15.96 6.58
C ASN A 32 15.86 17.34 6.37
N GLY A 33 14.93 17.69 7.26
CA GLY A 33 14.16 18.94 7.21
C GLY A 33 13.03 18.98 6.19
N VAL A 34 12.84 17.95 5.38
CA VAL A 34 11.77 17.85 4.37
C VAL A 34 10.62 17.02 4.89
N PRO A 35 9.36 17.52 4.88
CA PRO A 35 8.19 16.73 5.20
C PRO A 35 8.03 15.58 4.20
N VAL A 36 7.87 14.34 4.69
CA VAL A 36 7.77 13.16 3.84
C VAL A 36 6.42 12.47 4.01
N LEU A 37 5.90 11.86 2.94
CA LEU A 37 4.74 10.97 3.02
C LEU A 37 5.18 9.55 3.32
N VAL A 38 4.55 8.93 4.30
CA VAL A 38 4.70 7.50 4.62
C VAL A 38 3.86 6.69 3.63
N LYS A 39 4.50 6.19 2.59
CA LYS A 39 3.94 5.24 1.61
C LYS A 39 4.33 3.84 2.04
N GLY A 40 3.73 3.38 3.13
CA GLY A 40 4.19 2.26 3.92
C GLY A 40 3.38 0.98 3.78
N THR A 41 3.97 -0.11 4.28
CA THR A 41 3.30 -1.38 4.53
C THR A 41 3.76 -1.98 5.85
N ASN A 42 2.90 -2.77 6.49
CA ASN A 42 3.26 -3.59 7.64
C ASN A 42 3.90 -4.89 7.15
N ARG A 43 4.89 -5.42 7.86
CA ARG A 43 5.53 -6.66 7.47
C ARG A 43 5.71 -7.60 8.65
N HIS A 44 5.08 -8.78 8.55
CA HIS A 44 5.39 -9.93 9.39
C HIS A 44 6.62 -10.70 8.87
N GLU A 45 7.41 -11.30 9.76
CA GLU A 45 8.35 -12.35 9.39
C GLU A 45 7.61 -13.66 9.16
N HIS A 46 7.25 -13.89 7.90
CA HIS A 46 6.51 -15.08 7.48
C HIS A 46 6.95 -15.56 6.09
N SER A 47 6.98 -16.87 5.90
CA SER A 47 7.19 -17.53 4.62
C SER A 47 6.21 -18.67 4.45
N GLN A 48 6.10 -19.21 3.24
CA GLN A 48 5.29 -20.40 2.96
C GLN A 48 5.70 -21.66 3.77
N LEU A 49 6.85 -21.60 4.45
CA LEU A 49 7.39 -22.71 5.28
C LEU A 49 7.33 -22.43 6.78
N GLY A 50 6.93 -21.24 7.19
CA GLY A 50 6.85 -20.86 8.59
C GLY A 50 7.29 -19.43 8.86
N ARG A 51 7.60 -19.16 10.12
CA ARG A 51 7.95 -17.83 10.62
C ARG A 51 9.45 -17.49 10.53
N THR A 52 10.22 -18.34 9.87
CA THR A 52 11.62 -18.06 9.54
C THR A 52 11.72 -17.66 8.07
N VAL A 53 12.28 -16.51 7.81
CA VAL A 53 12.42 -15.93 6.45
C VAL A 53 13.88 -16.02 6.04
N SER A 54 14.14 -16.58 4.86
CA SER A 54 15.50 -16.64 4.31
C SER A 54 15.98 -15.26 3.84
N LYS A 55 17.31 -15.11 3.68
CA LYS A 55 17.90 -13.87 3.16
C LYS A 55 17.41 -13.55 1.75
N GLU A 56 17.31 -14.54 0.89
CA GLU A 56 16.84 -14.42 -0.49
C GLU A 56 15.38 -13.93 -0.53
N LEU A 57 14.56 -14.39 0.40
CA LEU A 57 13.17 -13.98 0.48
C LEU A 57 13.03 -12.53 1.01
N MET A 58 13.90 -12.14 1.96
CA MET A 58 14.00 -10.75 2.41
C MET A 58 14.46 -9.80 1.28
N GLU A 59 15.43 -10.24 0.48
CA GLU A 59 15.87 -9.49 -0.72
C GLU A 59 14.75 -9.37 -1.76
N LYS A 60 13.93 -10.41 -1.92
CA LYS A 60 12.74 -10.36 -2.77
C LYS A 60 11.70 -9.38 -2.22
N ASP A 61 11.49 -9.35 -0.90
CA ASP A 61 10.58 -8.38 -0.26
C ASP A 61 11.01 -6.95 -0.58
N ILE A 62 12.26 -6.59 -0.30
CA ILE A 62 12.72 -5.21 -0.51
C ILE A 62 12.73 -4.81 -1.99
N LYS A 63 13.08 -5.75 -2.88
CA LYS A 63 12.99 -5.54 -4.33
C LYS A 63 11.57 -5.19 -4.75
N LEU A 64 10.59 -6.01 -4.36
CA LEU A 64 9.19 -5.79 -4.70
C LEU A 64 8.67 -4.47 -4.10
N MET A 65 8.99 -4.16 -2.84
CA MET A 65 8.61 -2.89 -2.23
C MET A 65 9.14 -1.69 -3.03
N LYS A 66 10.41 -1.70 -3.41
CA LYS A 66 11.03 -0.62 -4.21
C LYS A 66 10.40 -0.51 -5.60
N GLN A 67 10.09 -1.63 -6.25
CA GLN A 67 9.45 -1.66 -7.58
C GLN A 67 7.99 -1.18 -7.56
N HIS A 68 7.36 -1.13 -6.37
CA HIS A 68 5.97 -0.70 -6.18
C HIS A 68 5.84 0.60 -5.40
N ASN A 69 6.89 1.44 -5.41
CA ASN A 69 6.90 2.79 -4.82
C ASN A 69 6.69 2.85 -3.29
N ILE A 70 6.83 1.72 -2.59
CA ILE A 70 6.77 1.68 -1.13
C ILE A 70 8.08 2.25 -0.59
N ASN A 71 8.00 3.21 0.34
CA ASN A 71 9.17 3.85 0.95
C ASN A 71 9.35 3.51 2.43
N THR A 72 8.34 2.94 3.08
CA THR A 72 8.34 2.70 4.52
C THR A 72 7.88 1.28 4.84
N VAL A 73 8.50 0.66 5.82
CA VAL A 73 8.06 -0.60 6.41
C VAL A 73 7.87 -0.43 7.92
N ARG A 74 6.74 -0.91 8.47
CA ARG A 74 6.57 -1.12 9.91
C ARG A 74 6.82 -2.58 10.21
N ASN A 75 7.75 -2.83 11.13
CA ASN A 75 8.03 -4.19 11.63
C ASN A 75 6.90 -4.61 12.57
N SER A 76 5.87 -5.20 12.04
CA SER A 76 4.69 -5.63 12.79
C SER A 76 4.87 -7.06 13.32
N HIS A 77 4.78 -7.35 14.63
CA HIS A 77 4.71 -6.38 15.73
C HIS A 77 5.86 -6.71 16.68
N TYR A 78 7.08 -6.74 16.17
CA TYR A 78 8.30 -7.16 16.88
C TYR A 78 9.55 -6.81 16.08
N PRO A 79 10.72 -6.66 16.73
CA PRO A 79 12.00 -6.58 16.03
C PRO A 79 12.26 -7.84 15.21
N THR A 80 12.60 -7.67 13.94
CA THR A 80 12.76 -8.73 12.95
C THR A 80 14.20 -9.20 12.79
N HIS A 81 14.51 -10.03 11.79
CA HIS A 81 15.85 -10.55 11.54
C HIS A 81 16.87 -9.42 11.27
N PRO A 82 18.09 -9.43 11.83
CA PRO A 82 19.09 -8.35 11.65
C PRO A 82 19.40 -8.01 10.19
N TYR A 83 19.39 -9.01 9.30
CA TYR A 83 19.65 -8.80 7.87
C TYR A 83 18.58 -7.90 7.21
N TRP A 84 17.32 -7.92 7.69
CA TRP A 84 16.27 -7.03 7.20
C TRP A 84 16.61 -5.55 7.44
N TYR A 85 17.17 -5.22 8.61
CA TYR A 85 17.59 -3.85 8.91
C TYR A 85 18.72 -3.40 7.98
N GLN A 86 19.71 -4.28 7.74
CA GLN A 86 20.81 -4.00 6.81
C GLN A 86 20.31 -3.75 5.39
N LEU A 87 19.29 -4.50 4.93
CA LEU A 87 18.66 -4.28 3.64
C LEU A 87 17.95 -2.92 3.58
N CYS A 88 17.19 -2.55 4.62
CA CYS A 88 16.52 -1.26 4.71
C CYS A 88 17.53 -0.10 4.72
N ASP A 89 18.63 -0.23 5.47
CA ASP A 89 19.74 0.75 5.50
C ASP A 89 20.34 0.92 4.12
N ARG A 90 20.68 -0.19 3.45
CA ARG A 90 21.40 -0.20 2.16
C ARG A 90 20.54 0.27 1.00
N TYR A 91 19.29 -0.12 0.95
CA TYR A 91 18.41 0.14 -0.17
C TYR A 91 17.41 1.28 0.05
N GLY A 92 17.44 1.91 1.23
CA GLY A 92 16.69 3.11 1.53
C GLY A 92 15.19 2.87 1.65
N LEU A 93 14.77 2.01 2.60
CA LEU A 93 13.43 2.02 3.14
C LEU A 93 13.45 2.68 4.51
N TYR A 94 12.54 3.59 4.76
CA TYR A 94 12.26 4.07 6.11
C TYR A 94 11.67 2.93 6.94
N MET A 95 12.06 2.87 8.21
CA MET A 95 11.59 1.81 9.11
C MET A 95 10.92 2.40 10.34
N ILE A 96 9.75 1.86 10.67
CA ILE A 96 9.12 2.00 11.97
C ILE A 96 9.40 0.71 12.72
N ASP A 97 10.35 0.75 13.67
CA ASP A 97 10.71 -0.44 14.45
C ASP A 97 9.85 -0.54 15.71
N GLU A 98 9.32 -1.73 15.99
CA GLU A 98 8.28 -1.90 17.00
C GLU A 98 8.69 -2.89 18.09
N ALA A 99 8.42 -2.50 19.33
CA ALA A 99 8.64 -3.37 20.49
C ALA A 99 7.63 -4.52 20.49
N ASN A 100 8.10 -5.72 20.83
CA ASN A 100 7.28 -6.92 20.92
C ASN A 100 6.33 -6.85 22.13
N ILE A 101 5.35 -5.96 22.05
CA ILE A 101 4.30 -5.78 23.05
C ILE A 101 2.95 -5.75 22.35
N GLU A 102 2.18 -6.81 22.52
CA GLU A 102 0.81 -6.91 22.07
C GLU A 102 0.01 -7.75 23.06
N SER A 103 -1.15 -7.25 23.48
CA SER A 103 -2.04 -7.96 24.40
C SER A 103 -3.53 -7.73 24.04
N HIS A 104 -3.83 -7.70 22.74
CA HIS A 104 -5.15 -7.40 22.17
C HIS A 104 -6.27 -8.25 22.80
N GLY A 105 -6.02 -9.55 23.02
CA GLY A 105 -6.98 -10.46 23.62
C GLY A 105 -7.40 -10.10 25.05
N MET A 106 -6.63 -9.27 25.78
CA MET A 106 -6.96 -8.74 27.10
C MET A 106 -7.87 -7.50 27.03
N GLY A 107 -8.15 -6.99 25.83
CA GLY A 107 -8.91 -5.77 25.60
C GLY A 107 -8.19 -4.50 26.10
N TYR A 108 -8.89 -3.39 26.09
CA TYR A 108 -8.35 -2.05 26.39
C TYR A 108 -8.91 -1.44 27.68
N GLY A 109 -9.78 -2.19 28.36
CA GLY A 109 -10.44 -1.80 29.62
C GLY A 109 -9.53 -1.93 30.84
N PRO A 110 -10.09 -2.06 32.05
CA PRO A 110 -9.34 -2.19 33.28
C PRO A 110 -8.42 -3.42 33.34
N ALA A 111 -8.77 -4.52 32.64
CA ALA A 111 -7.99 -5.75 32.59
C ALA A 111 -6.79 -5.68 31.61
N SER A 112 -6.61 -4.57 30.91
CA SER A 112 -5.46 -4.39 30.01
C SER A 112 -4.16 -4.47 30.77
N LEU A 113 -3.22 -5.26 30.25
CA LEU A 113 -1.86 -5.38 30.83
C LEU A 113 -1.09 -4.06 30.82
N ALA A 114 -1.45 -3.10 30.01
CA ALA A 114 -0.88 -1.75 30.01
C ALA A 114 -1.09 -1.00 31.31
N LYS A 115 -2.11 -1.36 32.08
CA LYS A 115 -2.54 -0.71 33.34
C LYS A 115 -2.07 -1.45 34.57
N ASP A 116 -1.69 -2.70 34.43
CA ASP A 116 -1.20 -3.51 35.54
C ASP A 116 0.33 -3.33 35.67
N SER A 117 0.74 -2.61 36.70
CA SER A 117 2.15 -2.28 36.95
C SER A 117 3.05 -3.51 37.19
N THR A 118 2.49 -4.67 37.52
CA THR A 118 3.25 -5.93 37.64
C THR A 118 3.88 -6.34 36.30
N TRP A 119 3.31 -5.90 35.17
CA TRP A 119 3.81 -6.11 33.82
C TRP A 119 4.82 -5.05 33.35
N LEU A 120 5.07 -3.99 34.15
CA LEU A 120 6.03 -2.95 33.77
C LEU A 120 7.42 -3.50 33.45
N PRO A 121 8.02 -4.42 34.21
CA PRO A 121 9.33 -4.97 33.87
C PRO A 121 9.36 -5.63 32.49
N ALA A 122 8.28 -6.34 32.10
CA ALA A 122 8.20 -6.99 30.80
C ALA A 122 8.05 -5.99 29.64
N HIS A 123 7.28 -4.91 29.83
CA HIS A 123 7.16 -3.83 28.83
C HIS A 123 8.50 -3.11 28.67
N MET A 124 9.15 -2.78 29.79
CA MET A 124 10.43 -2.08 29.79
C MET A 124 11.53 -2.91 29.12
N ASP A 125 11.66 -4.20 29.47
CA ASP A 125 12.67 -5.10 28.89
C ASP A 125 12.53 -5.17 27.35
N ARG A 126 11.32 -5.33 26.83
CA ARG A 126 11.07 -5.37 25.38
C ARG A 126 11.42 -4.07 24.67
N THR A 127 11.03 -2.95 25.23
CA THR A 127 11.35 -1.62 24.69
C THR A 127 12.85 -1.35 24.72
N GLN A 128 13.53 -1.66 25.82
CA GLN A 128 14.98 -1.47 25.97
C GLN A 128 15.75 -2.37 24.99
N ARG A 129 15.41 -3.63 24.89
CA ARG A 129 16.08 -4.57 23.95
C ARG A 129 15.89 -4.18 22.49
N MET A 130 14.71 -3.74 22.09
CA MET A 130 14.49 -3.20 20.75
C MET A 130 15.44 -2.04 20.47
N TYR A 131 15.47 -1.05 21.37
CA TYR A 131 16.30 0.14 21.20
C TYR A 131 17.81 -0.22 21.20
N GLU A 132 18.30 -0.92 22.20
CA GLU A 132 19.73 -1.24 22.32
C GLU A 132 20.23 -2.09 21.13
N ARG A 133 19.41 -3.01 20.65
CA ARG A 133 19.72 -3.84 19.50
C ARG A 133 19.79 -3.04 18.20
N SER A 134 18.88 -2.08 18.00
CA SER A 134 18.59 -1.54 16.67
C SER A 134 18.98 -0.07 16.52
N LYS A 135 19.38 0.63 17.58
CA LYS A 135 19.62 2.10 17.59
C LYS A 135 20.61 2.61 16.52
N ASN A 136 21.53 1.76 16.05
CA ASN A 136 22.55 2.16 15.07
C ASN A 136 22.07 2.08 13.62
N HIS A 137 20.85 1.56 13.36
CA HIS A 137 20.31 1.48 12.00
C HIS A 137 19.72 2.82 11.54
N PRO A 138 20.31 3.46 10.50
CA PRO A 138 19.80 4.74 9.99
C PRO A 138 18.43 4.65 9.32
N ALA A 139 18.02 3.48 8.84
CA ALA A 139 16.69 3.24 8.28
C ALA A 139 15.56 3.46 9.30
N ILE A 140 15.83 3.23 10.60
CA ILE A 140 14.85 3.47 11.66
C ILE A 140 14.65 4.97 11.80
N VAL A 141 13.45 5.44 11.47
CA VAL A 141 13.09 6.85 11.54
C VAL A 141 12.02 7.13 12.60
N ILE A 142 11.30 6.11 13.05
CA ILE A 142 10.29 6.18 14.12
C ILE A 142 10.42 4.93 14.99
N TRP A 143 10.31 5.10 16.29
CA TRP A 143 10.17 4.01 17.26
C TRP A 143 8.72 3.81 17.63
N SER A 144 8.25 2.57 17.66
CA SER A 144 6.91 2.19 18.08
C SER A 144 6.94 1.35 19.36
N LEU A 145 6.17 1.74 20.36
CA LEU A 145 6.19 1.11 21.67
C LEU A 145 5.44 -0.23 21.72
N GLY A 146 4.64 -0.54 20.74
CA GLY A 146 3.89 -1.78 20.64
C GLY A 146 2.60 -1.64 19.84
N ASN A 147 1.79 -2.71 19.87
CA ASN A 147 0.57 -2.86 19.10
C ASN A 147 -0.59 -3.28 19.98
N GLU A 148 -1.76 -2.67 19.80
CA GLU A 148 -3.07 -3.07 20.32
C GLU A 148 -3.09 -3.65 21.75
N ALA A 149 -2.37 -3.00 22.67
CA ALA A 149 -2.23 -3.46 24.06
C ALA A 149 -2.93 -2.55 25.10
N GLY A 150 -3.77 -1.60 24.65
CA GLY A 150 -4.34 -0.57 25.51
C GLY A 150 -3.32 0.51 25.89
N ASN A 151 -3.71 1.49 26.69
CA ASN A 151 -2.81 2.53 27.19
C ASN A 151 -2.90 2.64 28.72
N GLY A 152 -1.77 2.95 29.36
CA GLY A 152 -1.66 3.12 30.81
C GLY A 152 -0.22 3.23 31.24
N ILE A 153 -0.01 3.12 32.58
CA ILE A 153 1.25 3.39 33.25
C ILE A 153 2.46 2.68 32.60
N ASN A 154 2.29 1.48 32.05
CA ASN A 154 3.41 0.74 31.46
C ASN A 154 3.89 1.39 30.17
N PHE A 155 3.00 1.85 29.28
CA PHE A 155 3.38 2.58 28.08
C PHE A 155 3.82 4.02 28.36
N GLU A 156 3.29 4.65 29.38
CA GLU A 156 3.77 5.96 29.85
C GLU A 156 5.24 5.86 30.29
N ARG A 157 5.57 4.85 31.10
CA ARG A 157 6.96 4.61 31.57
C ARG A 157 7.92 4.19 30.45
N THR A 158 7.48 3.37 29.49
CA THR A 158 8.32 3.02 28.34
C THR A 158 8.56 4.23 27.43
N TYR A 159 7.56 5.08 27.24
CA TYR A 159 7.71 6.35 26.51
C TYR A 159 8.70 7.29 27.21
N ASP A 160 8.53 7.53 28.51
CA ASP A 160 9.41 8.40 29.30
C ASP A 160 10.86 7.91 29.25
N TRP A 161 11.05 6.60 29.39
CA TRP A 161 12.38 6.00 29.26
C TRP A 161 12.95 6.21 27.86
N MET A 162 12.20 5.90 26.81
CA MET A 162 12.65 6.07 25.43
C MET A 162 13.03 7.53 25.16
N LYS A 163 12.23 8.49 25.58
CA LYS A 163 12.53 9.92 25.45
C LYS A 163 13.72 10.37 26.31
N SER A 164 14.10 9.62 27.35
CA SER A 164 15.30 9.92 28.14
C SER A 164 16.59 9.57 27.40
N VAL A 165 16.59 8.49 26.62
CA VAL A 165 17.79 7.95 25.94
C VAL A 165 17.83 8.28 24.43
N GLU A 166 16.67 8.51 23.80
CA GLU A 166 16.53 8.79 22.36
C GLU A 166 16.03 10.22 22.12
N LYS A 167 16.87 11.04 21.48
CA LYS A 167 16.57 12.45 21.19
C LYS A 167 16.45 12.74 19.68
N SER A 168 16.82 11.76 18.85
CA SER A 168 17.01 11.97 17.42
C SER A 168 15.87 11.45 16.55
N ARG A 169 14.89 10.75 17.15
CA ARG A 169 13.77 10.13 16.42
C ARG A 169 12.47 10.25 17.22
N PRO A 170 11.32 10.44 16.53
CA PRO A 170 10.01 10.38 17.16
C PRO A 170 9.70 8.99 17.72
N VAL A 171 8.83 8.98 18.74
CA VAL A 171 8.29 7.78 19.38
C VAL A 171 6.78 7.78 19.19
N GLN A 172 6.21 6.68 18.71
CA GLN A 172 4.76 6.53 18.52
C GLN A 172 4.20 5.38 19.31
N TYR A 173 2.92 5.49 19.66
CA TYR A 173 2.10 4.41 20.18
C TYR A 173 0.61 4.65 19.83
N GLU A 174 -0.03 3.72 19.12
CA GLU A 174 -1.36 3.94 18.53
C GLU A 174 -2.48 4.07 19.58
N ARG A 175 -2.38 3.32 20.72
CA ARG A 175 -3.37 3.42 21.81
C ARG A 175 -3.14 4.58 22.76
N ALA A 176 -2.04 5.30 22.61
CA ALA A 176 -1.87 6.58 23.30
C ALA A 176 -2.82 7.65 22.75
N GLU A 177 -3.31 7.48 21.53
CA GLU A 177 -4.22 8.45 20.88
C GLU A 177 -3.60 9.86 20.89
N GLN A 178 -4.21 10.81 21.59
CA GLN A 178 -3.69 12.17 21.78
C GLN A 178 -3.07 12.39 23.18
N ASN A 179 -2.87 11.33 23.98
CA ASN A 179 -2.17 11.46 25.25
C ASN A 179 -0.70 11.84 25.02
N TYR A 180 -0.01 12.24 26.11
CA TYR A 180 1.37 12.76 26.02
C TYR A 180 2.39 11.74 25.57
N ASN A 181 2.12 10.43 25.75
CA ASN A 181 3.05 9.35 25.53
C ASN A 181 3.08 8.84 24.07
N THR A 182 2.96 9.77 23.12
CA THR A 182 3.21 9.57 21.69
C THR A 182 3.55 10.91 21.03
N ASP A 183 4.54 10.94 20.14
CA ASP A 183 4.89 12.14 19.35
C ASP A 183 4.01 12.25 18.09
N ILE A 184 3.45 11.14 17.62
CA ILE A 184 2.66 11.02 16.38
C ILE A 184 1.25 10.55 16.73
N TYR A 185 0.23 11.15 16.15
CA TYR A 185 -1.12 10.60 16.21
C TYR A 185 -1.26 9.48 15.17
N CYS A 186 -1.32 8.22 15.62
CA CYS A 186 -1.10 7.07 14.76
C CYS A 186 -2.20 5.99 14.86
N ARG A 187 -3.46 6.41 14.83
CA ARG A 187 -4.64 5.53 14.87
C ARG A 187 -4.72 4.61 13.65
N MET A 188 -5.39 3.47 13.83
CA MET A 188 -5.63 2.48 12.79
C MET A 188 -6.98 2.69 12.11
N TYR A 189 -7.05 2.35 10.81
CA TYR A 189 -8.30 2.20 10.02
C TYR A 189 -9.25 3.40 10.11
N ARG A 190 -8.70 4.62 10.14
CA ARG A 190 -9.53 5.83 10.08
C ARG A 190 -10.05 6.05 8.67
N SER A 191 -11.32 6.43 8.57
CA SER A 191 -11.91 6.78 7.29
C SER A 191 -11.33 8.08 6.73
N VAL A 192 -11.50 8.31 5.44
CA VAL A 192 -11.10 9.56 4.75
C VAL A 192 -11.72 10.77 5.46
N GLU A 193 -13.00 10.68 5.85
CA GLU A 193 -13.72 11.75 6.57
C GLU A 193 -13.13 12.04 7.94
N GLU A 194 -12.74 11.00 8.70
CA GLU A 194 -12.09 11.16 10.01
C GLU A 194 -10.70 11.80 9.88
N LEU A 195 -9.93 11.45 8.83
CA LEU A 195 -8.64 12.08 8.54
C LEU A 195 -8.80 13.56 8.21
N MET A 196 -9.77 13.89 7.35
CA MET A 196 -10.08 15.27 7.01
C MET A 196 -10.59 16.06 8.23
N ALA A 197 -11.41 15.43 9.07
CA ALA A 197 -11.89 16.06 10.30
C ALA A 197 -10.73 16.40 11.25
N TYR A 198 -9.78 15.48 11.42
CA TYR A 198 -8.56 15.74 12.19
C TYR A 198 -7.74 16.88 11.58
N ALA A 199 -7.46 16.83 10.29
CA ALA A 199 -6.62 17.84 9.62
C ALA A 199 -7.20 19.27 9.74
N ARG A 200 -8.53 19.39 9.73
CA ARG A 200 -9.25 20.67 9.73
C ARG A 200 -9.74 21.11 11.13
N GLN A 201 -9.41 20.32 12.15
CA GLN A 201 -9.77 20.66 13.53
C GLN A 201 -9.01 21.91 13.98
N THR A 202 -9.75 22.93 14.45
CA THR A 202 -9.19 24.20 14.93
C THR A 202 -9.21 24.32 16.46
N GLU A 203 -10.15 23.63 17.15
CA GLU A 203 -10.33 23.69 18.59
C GLU A 203 -10.49 22.29 19.21
N PRO A 204 -9.50 21.78 19.96
CA PRO A 204 -8.13 22.32 20.07
C PRO A 204 -7.37 22.16 18.76
N LYS A 205 -6.49 23.12 18.43
CA LYS A 205 -5.64 23.02 17.23
C LYS A 205 -4.76 21.78 17.28
N VAL A 206 -4.76 21.03 16.19
CA VAL A 206 -3.86 19.87 16.05
C VAL A 206 -2.42 20.32 15.84
N TYR A 207 -1.48 19.58 16.43
CA TYR A 207 -0.05 19.91 16.39
C TYR A 207 0.83 18.69 16.13
N ARG A 208 0.24 17.48 16.07
CA ARG A 208 0.97 16.24 15.78
C ARG A 208 0.70 15.78 14.36
N PRO A 209 1.68 15.24 13.64
CA PRO A 209 1.42 14.57 12.38
C PRO A 209 0.50 13.36 12.59
N PHE A 210 -0.39 13.12 11.63
CA PHE A 210 -1.19 11.91 11.60
C PHE A 210 -0.55 10.91 10.63
N ILE A 211 -0.11 9.76 11.16
CA ILE A 211 0.44 8.64 10.35
C ILE A 211 -0.28 7.38 10.79
N MET A 212 -1.08 6.76 9.92
CA MET A 212 -1.78 5.53 10.28
C MET A 212 -0.81 4.36 10.42
N THR A 213 -0.80 3.70 11.57
CA THR A 213 -0.03 2.45 11.74
C THR A 213 -0.58 1.32 10.89
N GLU A 214 -1.90 1.32 10.65
CA GLU A 214 -2.57 0.35 9.78
C GLU A 214 -3.74 0.99 9.04
N TYR A 215 -3.86 0.68 7.75
CA TYR A 215 -5.02 1.06 6.94
C TYR A 215 -5.20 0.11 5.74
N LEU A 216 -6.28 0.27 5.03
CA LEU A 216 -6.65 -0.41 3.78
C LEU A 216 -6.99 -1.91 3.92
N HIS A 217 -6.58 -2.63 4.92
CA HIS A 217 -6.82 -4.05 5.20
C HIS A 217 -7.08 -4.91 3.96
N THR A 218 -6.01 -5.41 3.33
CA THR A 218 -6.04 -6.03 2.00
C THR A 218 -6.39 -7.53 2.02
N MET A 219 -7.32 -7.94 2.89
CA MET A 219 -7.76 -9.32 3.02
C MET A 219 -8.60 -9.76 1.81
N GLY A 220 -8.17 -10.81 1.12
CA GLY A 220 -8.86 -11.35 -0.03
C GLY A 220 -8.96 -10.34 -1.19
N ASN A 221 -10.07 -10.30 -1.88
CA ASN A 221 -10.31 -9.34 -2.97
C ASN A 221 -10.82 -7.99 -2.41
N SER A 222 -9.95 -7.26 -1.76
CA SER A 222 -10.25 -5.97 -1.10
C SER A 222 -9.14 -4.95 -1.37
N GLY A 223 -9.02 -3.90 -0.55
CA GLY A 223 -7.98 -2.87 -0.70
C GLY A 223 -8.41 -1.68 -1.58
N GLY A 224 -9.70 -1.55 -1.94
CA GLY A 224 -10.21 -0.39 -2.68
C GLY A 224 -10.23 0.89 -1.84
N GLY A 225 -10.30 2.05 -2.51
CA GLY A 225 -10.33 3.36 -1.86
C GLY A 225 -8.94 3.96 -1.61
N LEU A 226 -7.85 3.34 -2.10
CA LEU A 226 -6.49 3.86 -1.90
C LEU A 226 -6.30 5.25 -2.51
N LYS A 227 -6.93 5.51 -3.66
CA LYS A 227 -6.89 6.83 -4.32
C LYS A 227 -7.46 7.94 -3.43
N GLU A 228 -8.55 7.68 -2.74
CA GLU A 228 -9.20 8.63 -1.84
C GLU A 228 -8.32 8.93 -0.62
N TYR A 229 -7.66 7.91 -0.06
CA TYR A 229 -6.66 8.10 1.00
C TYR A 229 -5.47 8.93 0.50
N MET A 230 -4.91 8.59 -0.67
CA MET A 230 -3.78 9.32 -1.24
C MET A 230 -4.13 10.78 -1.52
N HIS A 231 -5.35 11.07 -1.96
CA HIS A 231 -5.82 12.44 -2.13
C HIS A 231 -5.73 13.24 -0.81
N VAL A 232 -6.17 12.66 0.31
CA VAL A 232 -6.07 13.32 1.62
C VAL A 232 -4.61 13.51 2.04
N PHE A 233 -3.76 12.48 1.86
CA PHE A 233 -2.34 12.56 2.21
C PHE A 233 -1.60 13.64 1.39
N GLU A 234 -2.03 13.90 0.18
CA GLU A 234 -1.43 14.89 -0.72
C GLU A 234 -1.99 16.31 -0.54
N THR A 235 -3.19 16.45 0.04
CA THR A 235 -3.87 17.74 0.19
C THR A 235 -3.93 18.27 1.61
N GLU A 236 -3.80 17.40 2.62
CA GLU A 236 -3.84 17.77 4.04
C GLU A 236 -2.47 17.57 4.70
N PRO A 237 -1.60 18.59 4.76
CA PRO A 237 -0.18 18.44 5.09
C PRO A 237 0.15 17.79 6.43
N ILE A 238 -0.79 17.81 7.40
CA ILE A 238 -0.61 17.19 8.71
C ILE A 238 -0.91 15.68 8.70
N VAL A 239 -1.58 15.17 7.63
CA VAL A 239 -1.90 13.76 7.43
C VAL A 239 -0.88 13.17 6.46
N GLN A 240 0.09 12.44 6.99
CA GLN A 240 1.29 12.07 6.24
C GLN A 240 1.34 10.58 5.86
N GLY A 241 0.20 9.98 5.55
CA GLY A 241 0.16 8.60 5.06
C GLY A 241 -0.01 7.55 6.15
N GLY A 242 0.56 6.38 5.91
CA GLY A 242 0.48 5.24 6.83
C GLY A 242 1.02 3.95 6.23
N CYS A 243 0.84 2.84 6.96
CA CYS A 243 1.28 1.52 6.57
C CYS A 243 0.07 0.62 6.23
N ILE A 244 -0.01 0.12 5.01
CA ILE A 244 -1.05 -0.81 4.57
C ILE A 244 -0.97 -2.09 5.40
N TRP A 245 -2.10 -2.64 5.81
CA TRP A 245 -2.20 -3.95 6.42
C TRP A 245 -2.57 -4.99 5.38
N ASP A 246 -1.68 -5.94 4.96
CA ASP A 246 -0.26 -5.92 5.28
C ASP A 246 0.58 -6.37 4.06
N TRP A 247 1.84 -6.70 4.24
CA TRP A 247 2.72 -7.05 3.13
C TRP A 247 2.52 -8.47 2.61
N VAL A 248 2.40 -9.46 3.50
CA VAL A 248 2.47 -10.88 3.12
C VAL A 248 1.36 -11.69 3.78
N ASP A 249 0.66 -12.52 3.00
CA ASP A 249 -0.24 -13.53 3.55
C ASP A 249 0.51 -14.47 4.51
N GLN A 250 -0.01 -14.64 5.74
CA GLN A 250 0.55 -15.58 6.69
C GLN A 250 -0.05 -16.98 6.49
N SER A 251 0.07 -17.47 5.26
CA SER A 251 -0.38 -18.82 4.84
C SER A 251 0.80 -19.76 4.61
N PHE A 252 0.53 -21.07 4.62
CA PHE A 252 1.50 -22.13 4.37
C PHE A 252 1.15 -22.83 3.07
N ARG A 253 2.16 -23.37 2.40
CA ARG A 253 1.97 -24.20 1.21
C ARG A 253 1.86 -25.65 1.61
N GLU A 254 0.69 -26.25 1.40
CA GLU A 254 0.38 -27.62 1.73
C GLU A 254 -0.02 -28.41 0.48
N ILE A 255 -0.03 -29.72 0.60
CA ILE A 255 -0.46 -30.65 -0.46
C ILE A 255 -1.62 -31.49 0.10
N ASP A 256 -2.74 -31.52 -0.61
CA ASP A 256 -3.89 -32.32 -0.23
C ASP A 256 -3.68 -33.84 -0.53
N LYS A 257 -4.67 -34.64 -0.11
CA LYS A 257 -4.65 -36.10 -0.32
C LYS A 257 -4.59 -36.52 -1.80
N ASP A 258 -4.96 -35.64 -2.72
CA ASP A 258 -4.98 -35.90 -4.17
C ASP A 258 -3.69 -35.38 -4.84
N GLY A 259 -2.71 -34.92 -4.06
CA GLY A 259 -1.43 -34.41 -4.51
C GLY A 259 -1.48 -32.98 -5.04
N LYS A 260 -2.60 -32.26 -4.87
CA LYS A 260 -2.77 -30.88 -5.30
C LYS A 260 -2.30 -29.94 -4.21
N TRP A 261 -1.45 -28.96 -4.55
CA TRP A 261 -1.03 -27.93 -3.59
C TRP A 261 -2.14 -26.88 -3.38
N TYR A 262 -2.18 -26.31 -2.16
CA TYR A 262 -3.07 -25.22 -1.78
C TYR A 262 -2.42 -24.35 -0.71
N TRP A 263 -3.00 -23.17 -0.49
CA TRP A 263 -2.62 -22.30 0.61
C TRP A 263 -3.49 -22.62 1.82
N SER A 264 -2.86 -23.00 2.93
CA SER A 264 -3.52 -23.31 4.20
C SER A 264 -3.34 -22.17 5.21
N TYR A 265 -4.22 -22.12 6.18
CA TYR A 265 -4.19 -21.13 7.26
C TYR A 265 -4.75 -21.72 8.55
N GLY A 266 -4.87 -20.90 9.64
CA GLY A 266 -5.18 -21.36 10.99
C GLY A 266 -6.35 -22.36 11.13
N GLY A 267 -7.44 -22.19 10.38
CA GLY A 267 -8.60 -23.09 10.41
C GLY A 267 -8.36 -24.49 9.82
N ASP A 268 -7.24 -24.71 9.12
CA ASP A 268 -6.89 -25.99 8.51
C ASP A 268 -6.10 -26.90 9.48
N TYR A 269 -5.69 -26.41 10.64
CA TYR A 269 -4.84 -27.11 11.58
C TYR A 269 -5.53 -27.36 12.92
N GLY A 270 -5.18 -28.51 13.53
CA GLY A 270 -5.69 -28.90 14.84
C GLY A 270 -7.13 -29.45 14.82
N PRO A 271 -7.70 -29.75 15.99
CA PRO A 271 -9.09 -30.18 16.12
C PRO A 271 -10.08 -29.08 15.63
N LYS A 272 -11.21 -29.53 15.06
CA LYS A 272 -12.22 -28.62 14.49
C LYS A 272 -12.93 -27.72 15.51
N ASP A 273 -12.90 -28.11 16.78
CA ASP A 273 -13.46 -27.35 17.90
C ASP A 273 -12.53 -26.32 18.52
N VAL A 274 -11.28 -26.26 18.04
CA VAL A 274 -10.35 -25.21 18.46
C VAL A 274 -10.71 -23.89 17.78
N PRO A 275 -10.89 -22.79 18.56
CA PRO A 275 -11.17 -21.48 17.99
C PRO A 275 -10.11 -21.05 16.99
N SER A 276 -10.54 -20.57 15.82
CA SER A 276 -9.67 -20.07 14.76
C SER A 276 -10.27 -18.82 14.14
N PHE A 277 -9.41 -17.89 13.72
CA PHE A 277 -9.80 -16.75 12.90
C PHE A 277 -9.86 -17.08 11.39
N GLY A 278 -9.68 -18.36 11.01
CA GLY A 278 -9.74 -18.79 9.63
C GLY A 278 -8.70 -18.08 8.75
N ASN A 279 -9.13 -17.56 7.60
CA ASN A 279 -8.29 -16.86 6.65
C ASN A 279 -7.95 -15.41 7.04
N PHE A 280 -8.24 -14.97 8.27
CA PHE A 280 -8.02 -13.58 8.71
C PHE A 280 -6.54 -13.14 8.67
N CYS A 281 -5.62 -14.09 8.58
CA CYS A 281 -4.19 -13.86 8.40
C CYS A 281 -3.75 -13.73 6.92
N CYS A 282 -4.68 -13.87 5.94
CA CYS A 282 -4.40 -13.77 4.51
C CYS A 282 -4.82 -12.39 3.99
N ASN A 283 -4.06 -11.37 4.33
CA ASN A 283 -4.32 -9.97 4.02
C ASN A 283 -3.10 -9.26 3.41
N GLY A 284 -2.20 -10.03 2.79
CA GLY A 284 -0.99 -9.52 2.18
C GLY A 284 -1.20 -8.82 0.83
N LEU A 285 -0.32 -7.87 0.51
CA LEU A 285 -0.13 -7.34 -0.84
C LEU A 285 0.51 -8.38 -1.77
N VAL A 286 1.19 -9.37 -1.18
CA VAL A 286 1.74 -10.55 -1.83
C VAL A 286 1.33 -11.81 -1.07
N ASN A 287 1.27 -12.95 -1.77
CA ASN A 287 1.10 -14.24 -1.10
C ASN A 287 2.38 -14.67 -0.37
N ALA A 288 2.33 -15.78 0.38
CA ALA A 288 3.46 -16.27 1.17
C ALA A 288 4.70 -16.64 0.33
N ALA A 289 4.55 -16.87 -0.98
CA ALA A 289 5.65 -17.09 -1.93
C ALA A 289 6.17 -15.79 -2.58
N ARG A 290 5.62 -14.64 -2.19
CA ARG A 290 5.91 -13.30 -2.75
C ARG A 290 5.48 -13.16 -4.22
N GLU A 291 4.34 -13.73 -4.57
CA GLU A 291 3.67 -13.44 -5.82
C GLU A 291 2.69 -12.29 -5.57
N PRO A 292 2.72 -11.23 -6.39
CA PRO A 292 1.86 -10.06 -6.20
C PRO A 292 0.36 -10.39 -6.31
N HIS A 293 -0.43 -9.88 -5.39
CA HIS A 293 -1.88 -9.79 -5.55
C HIS A 293 -2.26 -8.57 -6.40
N PRO A 294 -3.44 -8.55 -7.04
CA PRO A 294 -3.86 -7.46 -7.93
C PRO A 294 -3.78 -6.07 -7.29
N HIS A 295 -4.09 -5.95 -6.00
CA HIS A 295 -4.06 -4.68 -5.29
C HIS A 295 -2.64 -4.11 -5.09
N LEU A 296 -1.57 -4.91 -5.21
CA LEU A 296 -0.21 -4.37 -5.23
C LEU A 296 0.06 -3.52 -6.48
N ILE A 297 -0.60 -3.81 -7.60
CA ILE A 297 -0.52 -3.00 -8.82
C ILE A 297 -1.17 -1.63 -8.60
N GLU A 298 -2.31 -1.58 -7.90
CA GLU A 298 -2.94 -0.31 -7.51
C GLU A 298 -2.04 0.49 -6.55
N VAL A 299 -1.40 -0.20 -5.58
CA VAL A 299 -0.41 0.44 -4.70
C VAL A 299 0.71 1.08 -5.51
N LYS A 300 1.27 0.38 -6.51
CA LYS A 300 2.29 0.95 -7.41
C LYS A 300 1.81 2.23 -8.07
N LYS A 301 0.55 2.24 -8.55
CA LYS A 301 -0.06 3.38 -9.22
C LYS A 301 -0.26 4.55 -8.26
N GLU A 302 -0.91 4.33 -7.14
CA GLU A 302 -1.28 5.41 -6.23
C GLU A 302 -0.06 5.96 -5.45
N TYR A 303 0.95 5.11 -5.18
CA TYR A 303 2.19 5.50 -4.50
C TYR A 303 3.23 6.13 -5.45
N GLN A 304 2.98 6.20 -6.76
CA GLN A 304 3.94 6.79 -7.69
C GLN A 304 4.32 8.23 -7.32
N TYR A 305 5.57 8.58 -7.63
CA TYR A 305 6.14 9.89 -7.29
C TYR A 305 6.04 10.93 -8.41
N ILE A 306 5.64 10.52 -9.60
CA ILE A 306 5.42 11.40 -10.73
C ILE A 306 3.96 11.28 -11.11
N LYS A 307 3.21 12.39 -10.97
CA LYS A 307 1.78 12.42 -11.30
C LYS A 307 1.53 13.48 -12.34
N SER A 308 0.71 13.17 -13.32
CA SER A 308 0.42 14.06 -14.44
C SER A 308 -1.06 14.45 -14.47
N ALA A 309 -1.34 15.62 -15.03
CA ALA A 309 -2.68 16.08 -15.38
C ALA A 309 -2.69 16.61 -16.82
N LEU A 310 -3.69 16.20 -17.62
CA LEU A 310 -3.88 16.73 -18.97
C LEU A 310 -4.65 18.03 -18.90
N THR A 311 -3.98 19.17 -19.16
CA THR A 311 -4.57 20.51 -19.03
C THR A 311 -5.10 21.08 -20.35
N ASP A 312 -4.53 20.68 -21.51
CA ASP A 312 -5.04 21.01 -22.85
C ASP A 312 -4.97 19.77 -23.77
N PRO A 313 -6.10 19.07 -23.97
CA PRO A 313 -6.13 17.88 -24.84
C PRO A 313 -5.81 18.16 -26.30
N LYS A 314 -6.00 19.39 -26.80
CA LYS A 314 -5.74 19.72 -28.21
C LYS A 314 -4.25 19.88 -28.52
N LYS A 315 -3.50 20.38 -27.56
CA LYS A 315 -2.05 20.56 -27.65
C LYS A 315 -1.29 19.47 -26.91
N LEU A 316 -2.00 18.50 -26.32
CA LEU A 316 -1.46 17.52 -25.40
C LEU A 316 -0.57 18.20 -24.35
N THR A 317 -1.11 19.28 -23.73
CA THR A 317 -0.40 19.96 -22.66
C THR A 317 -0.62 19.22 -21.37
N VAL A 318 0.47 18.82 -20.72
CA VAL A 318 0.46 18.11 -19.45
C VAL A 318 1.16 18.94 -18.38
N GLU A 319 0.58 18.97 -17.20
CA GLU A 319 1.25 19.39 -15.98
C GLU A 319 1.76 18.14 -15.28
N VAL A 320 3.03 18.14 -14.90
CA VAL A 320 3.70 17.05 -14.21
C VAL A 320 4.13 17.54 -12.83
N LYS A 321 3.63 16.89 -11.78
CA LYS A 321 3.99 17.13 -10.38
C LYS A 321 5.05 16.14 -9.94
N ASN A 322 6.14 16.64 -9.38
CA ASN A 322 7.20 15.85 -8.74
C ASN A 322 6.88 15.65 -7.24
N TRP A 323 6.56 14.45 -6.85
CA TRP A 323 6.32 14.05 -5.46
C TRP A 323 7.53 13.38 -4.80
N TYR A 324 8.68 13.30 -5.48
CA TYR A 324 9.92 12.89 -4.82
C TYR A 324 10.34 13.95 -3.80
N ASP A 325 10.88 13.48 -2.68
CA ASP A 325 11.35 14.37 -1.61
C ASP A 325 12.76 14.91 -1.91
N PHE A 326 13.60 14.15 -2.64
CA PHE A 326 15.02 14.44 -2.82
C PHE A 326 15.52 14.25 -4.27
N THR A 327 14.66 13.89 -5.22
CA THR A 327 15.05 13.55 -6.58
C THR A 327 14.41 14.48 -7.60
N ASN A 328 15.24 15.13 -8.45
CA ASN A 328 14.77 15.91 -9.57
C ASN A 328 14.33 15.00 -10.73
N LEU A 329 13.27 15.36 -11.47
CA LEU A 329 12.76 14.57 -12.60
C LEU A 329 13.70 14.53 -13.80
N ASN A 330 14.77 15.34 -13.86
CA ASN A 330 15.80 15.23 -14.92
C ASN A 330 16.55 13.87 -14.90
N ALA A 331 16.40 13.08 -13.81
CA ALA A 331 16.90 11.71 -13.71
C ALA A 331 16.03 10.68 -14.43
N TYR A 332 14.91 11.11 -15.03
CA TYR A 332 13.93 10.23 -15.69
C TYR A 332 13.65 10.68 -17.11
N THR A 333 13.15 9.76 -17.92
CA THR A 333 12.65 10.02 -19.27
C THR A 333 11.16 9.74 -19.32
N LEU A 334 10.38 10.71 -19.80
CA LEU A 334 8.98 10.51 -20.19
C LEU A 334 8.94 9.88 -21.59
N HIS A 335 8.24 8.77 -21.72
CA HIS A 335 7.76 8.20 -22.97
C HIS A 335 6.25 8.48 -23.07
N TRP A 336 5.82 8.97 -24.23
CA TRP A 336 4.40 9.24 -24.42
C TRP A 336 3.91 8.64 -25.73
N GLN A 337 2.66 8.19 -25.74
CA GLN A 337 2.01 7.65 -26.92
C GLN A 337 0.56 8.12 -27.00
N VAL A 338 0.12 8.49 -28.18
CA VAL A 338 -1.33 8.61 -28.50
C VAL A 338 -1.74 7.32 -29.19
N MET A 339 -2.68 6.61 -28.59
CA MET A 339 -3.18 5.31 -29.05
C MET A 339 -4.68 5.44 -29.39
N GLY A 340 -5.10 4.86 -30.51
CA GLY A 340 -6.51 4.78 -30.90
C GLY A 340 -7.24 3.63 -30.18
N ASP A 341 -8.56 3.66 -30.23
CA ASP A 341 -9.44 2.59 -29.71
C ASP A 341 -9.30 1.27 -30.50
N ASP A 342 -8.59 1.27 -31.64
CA ASP A 342 -8.17 0.07 -32.36
C ASP A 342 -6.82 -0.53 -31.86
N GLY A 343 -6.25 0.03 -30.80
CA GLY A 343 -5.00 -0.39 -30.19
C GLY A 343 -3.73 0.03 -30.94
N LYS A 344 -3.83 0.86 -32.00
CA LYS A 344 -2.67 1.30 -32.77
C LYS A 344 -2.13 2.63 -32.28
N VAL A 345 -0.80 2.75 -32.28
CA VAL A 345 -0.11 3.99 -31.98
C VAL A 345 -0.28 4.96 -33.15
N ILE A 346 -0.77 6.17 -32.86
CA ILE A 346 -1.00 7.26 -33.82
C ILE A 346 0.20 8.22 -33.82
N ALA A 347 0.73 8.50 -32.64
CA ALA A 347 1.90 9.34 -32.45
C ALA A 347 2.61 8.94 -31.13
N GLU A 348 3.92 9.13 -31.08
CA GLU A 348 4.72 8.83 -29.89
C GLU A 348 5.97 9.72 -29.83
N GLY A 349 6.60 9.74 -28.68
CA GLY A 349 7.86 10.46 -28.51
C GLY A 349 8.39 10.33 -27.09
N THR A 350 9.49 11.00 -26.85
CA THR A 350 10.13 11.09 -25.52
C THR A 350 10.35 12.52 -25.12
N ARG A 351 10.44 12.78 -23.82
CA ARG A 351 10.72 14.11 -23.27
C ARG A 351 11.45 14.02 -21.94
N LYS A 352 12.34 14.97 -21.71
CA LYS A 352 12.94 15.26 -20.41
C LYS A 352 12.15 16.36 -19.70
N ALA A 353 12.10 16.27 -18.38
CA ALA A 353 11.57 17.35 -17.53
C ALA A 353 12.60 17.69 -16.46
N ASP A 354 12.88 18.98 -16.30
CA ASP A 354 13.63 19.51 -15.17
C ASP A 354 12.60 20.04 -14.17
N CYS A 355 12.36 19.30 -13.11
CA CYS A 355 11.37 19.61 -12.09
C CYS A 355 11.92 19.22 -10.72
N ALA A 356 12.17 20.21 -9.88
CA ALA A 356 12.69 19.98 -8.54
C ALA A 356 11.68 19.23 -7.64
N PRO A 357 12.13 18.62 -6.53
CA PRO A 357 11.24 17.99 -5.55
C PRO A 357 10.10 18.93 -5.13
N HIS A 358 8.88 18.38 -5.06
CA HIS A 358 7.62 19.05 -4.68
C HIS A 358 7.13 20.14 -5.65
N GLU A 359 7.84 20.39 -6.73
CA GLU A 359 7.47 21.36 -7.77
C GLU A 359 6.58 20.74 -8.85
N ALA A 360 6.06 21.58 -9.75
CA ALA A 360 5.35 21.14 -10.94
C ALA A 360 5.88 21.87 -12.18
N VAL A 361 5.84 21.20 -13.32
CA VAL A 361 6.22 21.75 -14.62
C VAL A 361 5.14 21.45 -15.65
N THR A 362 4.86 22.43 -16.52
CA THR A 362 3.87 22.27 -17.59
C THR A 362 4.56 22.37 -18.95
N PHE A 363 4.21 21.46 -19.86
CA PHE A 363 4.71 21.46 -21.22
C PHE A 363 3.72 20.83 -22.22
N SER A 364 3.84 21.17 -23.48
CA SER A 364 3.07 20.55 -24.58
C SER A 364 3.87 19.45 -25.25
N LEU A 365 3.20 18.33 -25.57
CA LEU A 365 3.72 17.23 -26.38
C LEU A 365 3.43 17.43 -27.89
N GLY A 366 2.68 18.47 -28.23
CA GLY A 366 2.28 18.81 -29.59
C GLY A 366 0.86 18.40 -29.92
N ALA A 367 0.32 18.95 -31.01
CA ALA A 367 -1.01 18.59 -31.49
C ALA A 367 -0.94 17.31 -32.34
N VAL A 368 -1.87 16.38 -32.11
CA VAL A 368 -2.01 15.15 -32.88
C VAL A 368 -3.34 15.15 -33.63
N LYS A 369 -3.28 14.92 -34.94
CA LYS A 369 -4.48 14.76 -35.76
C LYS A 369 -4.93 13.30 -35.73
N LEU A 370 -6.14 13.05 -35.22
CA LEU A 370 -6.71 11.72 -35.15
C LEU A 370 -7.26 11.29 -36.53
N PRO A 371 -6.99 10.06 -37.00
CA PRO A 371 -7.60 9.50 -38.20
C PRO A 371 -9.13 9.42 -38.06
N SER A 372 -9.87 9.58 -39.16
CA SER A 372 -11.34 9.52 -39.16
C SER A 372 -11.90 8.15 -38.79
N THR A 373 -11.08 7.11 -38.80
CA THR A 373 -11.43 5.74 -38.42
C THR A 373 -11.35 5.50 -36.90
N ILE A 374 -10.75 6.41 -36.16
CA ILE A 374 -10.59 6.32 -34.70
C ILE A 374 -11.71 7.10 -34.02
N ARG A 375 -12.49 6.43 -33.19
CA ARG A 375 -13.58 7.04 -32.41
C ARG A 375 -13.07 7.75 -31.17
N GLU A 376 -12.19 7.09 -30.43
CA GLU A 376 -11.57 7.59 -29.20
C GLU A 376 -10.06 7.38 -29.27
N ALA A 377 -9.33 8.24 -28.61
CA ALA A 377 -7.88 8.10 -28.45
C ALA A 377 -7.47 8.35 -27.00
N TYR A 378 -6.35 7.76 -26.63
CA TYR A 378 -5.79 7.81 -25.29
C TYR A 378 -4.37 8.34 -25.35
N LEU A 379 -4.06 9.28 -24.47
CA LEU A 379 -2.67 9.69 -24.22
C LEU A 379 -2.14 8.85 -23.08
N ASN A 380 -1.14 8.02 -23.36
CA ASN A 380 -0.41 7.23 -22.37
C ASN A 380 0.91 7.94 -22.07
N LEU A 381 1.23 8.07 -20.79
CA LEU A 381 2.49 8.60 -20.28
C LEU A 381 3.17 7.51 -19.45
N SER A 382 4.46 7.28 -19.67
CA SER A 382 5.26 6.30 -18.94
C SER A 382 6.64 6.89 -18.62
N TRP A 383 7.06 6.80 -17.37
CA TRP A 383 8.33 7.31 -16.91
C TRP A 383 9.29 6.19 -16.56
N THR A 384 10.50 6.25 -17.10
CA THR A 384 11.57 5.30 -16.81
C THR A 384 12.82 6.03 -16.31
N PRO A 385 13.63 5.43 -15.41
CA PRO A 385 14.85 6.06 -14.94
C PRO A 385 15.96 6.01 -16.00
N ASP A 386 16.80 7.03 -16.06
CA ASP A 386 17.96 7.06 -16.97
C ASP A 386 19.11 6.16 -16.52
N LYS A 387 19.18 5.88 -15.21
CA LYS A 387 20.19 5.01 -14.61
C LYS A 387 19.52 3.91 -13.81
N ALA A 388 19.97 2.70 -14.01
CA ALA A 388 19.51 1.57 -13.21
C ALA A 388 19.93 1.72 -11.75
N THR A 389 19.05 1.28 -10.87
CA THR A 389 19.34 0.99 -9.46
C THR A 389 19.44 -0.52 -9.25
N PRO A 390 19.81 -1.03 -8.09
CA PRO A 390 19.87 -2.48 -7.87
C PRO A 390 18.59 -3.25 -8.19
N PHE A 391 17.42 -2.59 -8.13
CA PHE A 391 16.12 -3.25 -8.29
C PHE A 391 15.22 -2.66 -9.39
N ILE A 392 15.62 -1.54 -9.99
CA ILE A 392 14.87 -0.84 -11.01
C ILE A 392 15.81 -0.59 -12.19
N GLY A 393 15.52 -1.23 -13.33
CA GLY A 393 16.28 -1.07 -14.58
C GLY A 393 15.87 0.20 -15.33
N THR A 394 16.66 0.58 -16.35
CA THR A 394 16.39 1.76 -17.18
C THR A 394 15.13 1.63 -18.06
N HIS A 395 14.55 0.44 -18.15
CA HIS A 395 13.32 0.18 -18.90
C HIS A 395 12.12 -0.09 -17.96
N ASP A 396 12.33 -0.07 -16.65
CA ASP A 396 11.27 -0.29 -15.70
C ASP A 396 10.42 0.97 -15.54
N GLU A 397 9.12 0.84 -15.75
CA GLU A 397 8.17 1.93 -15.55
C GLU A 397 8.01 2.22 -14.05
N VAL A 398 8.37 3.44 -13.65
CA VAL A 398 8.24 3.89 -12.25
C VAL A 398 6.96 4.70 -11.99
N ALA A 399 6.39 5.29 -13.03
CA ALA A 399 5.12 5.99 -12.97
C ALA A 399 4.44 5.99 -14.35
N TYR A 400 3.12 5.99 -14.36
CA TYR A 400 2.33 6.03 -15.59
C TYR A 400 1.02 6.76 -15.39
N ASP A 401 0.51 7.39 -16.45
CA ASP A 401 -0.80 8.01 -16.49
C ASP A 401 -1.45 7.76 -17.85
N GLN A 402 -2.78 7.63 -17.88
CA GLN A 402 -3.55 7.54 -19.11
C GLN A 402 -4.69 8.57 -19.09
N PHE A 403 -4.84 9.30 -20.20
CA PHE A 403 -5.90 10.28 -20.35
C PHE A 403 -6.73 9.95 -21.59
N VAL A 404 -8.04 9.94 -21.42
CA VAL A 404 -8.97 9.87 -22.56
C VAL A 404 -8.96 11.22 -23.27
N LEU A 405 -8.57 11.25 -24.54
CA LEU A 405 -8.72 12.40 -25.37
C LEU A 405 -10.19 12.54 -25.80
N SER A 406 -10.67 13.76 -25.94
CA SER A 406 -12.07 14.00 -26.30
C SER A 406 -12.45 13.24 -27.57
N ALA A 407 -13.70 12.74 -27.62
CA ALA A 407 -14.22 11.99 -28.76
C ALA A 407 -13.93 12.67 -30.09
N ASN A 408 -13.44 11.93 -31.05
CA ASN A 408 -13.06 12.43 -32.35
C ASN A 408 -14.31 12.86 -33.16
N LYS A 409 -14.50 14.16 -33.30
CA LYS A 409 -15.61 14.72 -34.09
C LYS A 409 -15.55 14.34 -35.57
N GLY A 410 -14.39 13.90 -36.06
CA GLY A 410 -14.18 13.42 -37.41
C GLY A 410 -14.46 11.93 -37.61
N TYR A 411 -14.79 11.21 -36.53
CA TYR A 411 -15.10 9.76 -36.64
C TYR A 411 -16.24 9.48 -37.59
N ARG A 412 -16.03 8.49 -38.43
CA ARG A 412 -17.06 7.93 -39.35
C ARG A 412 -17.23 6.47 -38.99
N ALA A 413 -18.38 6.13 -38.41
CA ALA A 413 -18.72 4.75 -38.12
C ALA A 413 -18.62 3.91 -39.39
N PRO A 414 -17.99 2.75 -39.39
CA PRO A 414 -18.03 1.84 -40.52
C PRO A 414 -19.49 1.44 -40.82
N GLU A 415 -19.83 1.32 -42.06
CA GLU A 415 -21.13 0.76 -42.43
C GLU A 415 -21.19 -0.71 -42.00
N ILE A 416 -21.97 -0.99 -40.97
CA ILE A 416 -22.16 -2.36 -40.51
C ILE A 416 -23.29 -2.97 -41.34
N LYS A 417 -22.92 -3.83 -42.25
CA LYS A 417 -23.93 -4.72 -42.88
C LYS A 417 -24.26 -5.81 -41.86
N LEU A 418 -25.47 -5.75 -41.31
CA LEU A 418 -26.00 -6.82 -40.46
C LEU A 418 -25.88 -8.13 -41.24
N ALA A 419 -25.18 -9.09 -40.70
CA ALA A 419 -25.04 -10.39 -41.32
C ALA A 419 -26.41 -11.11 -41.22
N ASP A 420 -26.99 -11.53 -42.37
CA ASP A 420 -28.24 -12.31 -42.45
C ASP A 420 -28.26 -13.62 -41.64
N LYS A 421 -27.23 -13.85 -40.83
CA LYS A 421 -26.96 -15.11 -40.13
C LYS A 421 -26.99 -14.97 -38.59
N VAL A 422 -27.50 -13.83 -38.10
CA VAL A 422 -27.68 -13.61 -36.65
C VAL A 422 -29.14 -13.81 -36.29
N LYS A 423 -29.43 -14.63 -35.29
CA LYS A 423 -30.76 -14.73 -34.68
C LYS A 423 -30.60 -14.42 -33.16
N ILE A 424 -31.52 -13.59 -32.68
CA ILE A 424 -31.54 -13.15 -31.29
C ILE A 424 -32.88 -13.51 -30.68
N ASP A 425 -32.92 -14.03 -29.48
CA ASP A 425 -34.11 -14.23 -28.69
C ASP A 425 -33.99 -13.54 -27.33
N ILE A 426 -34.95 -12.66 -27.02
CA ILE A 426 -35.04 -11.89 -25.80
C ILE A 426 -36.28 -12.34 -25.05
N ASP A 427 -36.11 -12.65 -23.77
CA ASP A 427 -37.21 -12.98 -22.87
C ASP A 427 -38.10 -11.75 -22.64
N PRO A 428 -39.37 -11.79 -23.06
CA PRO A 428 -40.24 -10.63 -22.93
C PRO A 428 -40.66 -10.31 -21.49
N ALA A 429 -40.51 -11.27 -20.57
CA ALA A 429 -40.86 -11.07 -19.16
C ALA A 429 -39.72 -10.47 -18.35
N THR A 430 -38.46 -10.72 -18.74
CA THR A 430 -37.29 -10.29 -18.00
C THR A 430 -36.38 -9.34 -18.79
N GLY A 431 -36.52 -9.28 -20.10
CA GLY A 431 -35.59 -8.56 -20.98
C GLY A 431 -34.23 -9.25 -21.13
N ALA A 432 -34.08 -10.47 -20.62
CA ALA A 432 -32.82 -11.23 -20.71
C ALA A 432 -32.57 -11.70 -22.14
N LEU A 433 -31.34 -11.59 -22.65
CA LEU A 433 -30.93 -12.18 -23.92
C LEU A 433 -30.76 -13.70 -23.73
N ARG A 434 -31.75 -14.48 -24.16
CA ARG A 434 -31.79 -15.94 -24.01
C ARG A 434 -30.93 -16.68 -25.01
N SER A 435 -30.85 -16.19 -26.24
CA SER A 435 -30.12 -16.85 -27.31
C SER A 435 -29.50 -15.83 -28.24
N TYR A 436 -28.27 -16.09 -28.64
CA TYR A 436 -27.54 -15.38 -29.68
C TYR A 436 -26.92 -16.39 -30.64
N ILE A 437 -27.57 -16.63 -31.75
CA ILE A 437 -27.14 -17.60 -32.77
C ILE A 437 -26.38 -16.86 -33.88
N TYR A 438 -25.16 -17.26 -34.17
CA TYR A 438 -24.36 -16.78 -35.29
C TYR A 438 -23.99 -17.94 -36.20
N LYS A 439 -24.36 -17.83 -37.51
CA LYS A 439 -24.12 -18.90 -38.49
C LYS A 439 -24.63 -20.27 -38.04
N GLY A 440 -25.78 -20.33 -37.39
CA GLY A 440 -26.37 -21.56 -36.89
C GLY A 440 -25.79 -22.13 -35.60
N LYS A 441 -24.81 -21.47 -34.99
CA LYS A 441 -24.16 -21.87 -33.71
C LYS A 441 -24.64 -20.96 -32.58
N GLU A 442 -25.13 -21.56 -31.50
CA GLU A 442 -25.42 -20.82 -30.26
C GLU A 442 -24.14 -20.30 -29.65
N MET A 443 -24.10 -19.02 -29.31
CA MET A 443 -22.93 -18.33 -28.79
C MET A 443 -23.00 -18.10 -27.28
N LEU A 444 -24.15 -18.28 -26.65
CA LEU A 444 -24.37 -18.14 -25.23
C LEU A 444 -24.38 -19.51 -24.55
N SER A 445 -23.71 -19.66 -23.43
CA SER A 445 -23.79 -20.84 -22.54
C SER A 445 -24.99 -20.76 -21.58
N SER A 446 -25.47 -19.53 -21.32
CA SER A 446 -26.62 -19.21 -20.48
C SER A 446 -27.17 -17.85 -20.85
N PRO A 447 -28.42 -17.52 -20.49
CA PRO A 447 -28.98 -16.19 -20.72
C PRO A 447 -28.14 -15.07 -20.11
N VAL A 448 -28.02 -13.96 -20.84
CA VAL A 448 -27.39 -12.74 -20.30
C VAL A 448 -28.42 -11.97 -19.49
N VAL A 449 -28.18 -11.82 -18.21
CA VAL A 449 -29.06 -11.12 -17.26
C VAL A 449 -28.37 -9.94 -16.65
N LEU A 450 -29.12 -8.93 -16.25
CA LEU A 450 -28.57 -7.81 -15.46
C LEU A 450 -28.19 -8.31 -14.06
N SER A 451 -26.95 -8.08 -13.64
CA SER A 451 -26.48 -8.36 -12.30
C SER A 451 -26.08 -7.05 -11.61
N LEU A 452 -26.78 -6.69 -10.54
CA LEU A 452 -26.51 -5.51 -9.73
C LEU A 452 -25.89 -5.86 -8.37
N TYR A 453 -25.62 -7.14 -8.14
CA TYR A 453 -25.00 -7.65 -6.91
C TYR A 453 -23.65 -8.27 -7.23
N ARG A 454 -22.59 -7.74 -6.63
CA ARG A 454 -21.27 -8.33 -6.74
C ARG A 454 -21.05 -9.39 -5.66
N PRO A 455 -20.18 -10.39 -5.87
CA PRO A 455 -19.72 -11.27 -4.81
C PRO A 455 -19.17 -10.46 -3.65
N VAL A 456 -19.51 -10.88 -2.43
CA VAL A 456 -18.99 -10.23 -1.21
C VAL A 456 -17.51 -10.55 -1.04
N THR A 457 -16.74 -9.55 -0.61
CA THR A 457 -15.35 -9.74 -0.20
C THR A 457 -15.30 -10.16 1.28
N ASP A 458 -14.12 -10.57 1.75
CA ASP A 458 -13.91 -10.87 3.16
C ASP A 458 -14.19 -9.65 4.05
N ASN A 459 -13.79 -8.45 3.62
CA ASN A 459 -14.07 -7.22 4.35
C ASN A 459 -15.58 -6.85 4.36
N ASP A 460 -16.32 -7.12 3.28
CA ASP A 460 -17.77 -6.93 3.26
C ASP A 460 -18.50 -7.86 4.25
N SER A 461 -17.95 -9.04 4.49
CA SER A 461 -18.53 -10.05 5.37
C SER A 461 -18.31 -9.77 6.86
N ARG A 462 -17.52 -8.78 7.23
CA ARG A 462 -17.25 -8.41 8.63
C ARG A 462 -18.52 -7.99 9.34
N GLU A 463 -18.76 -8.55 10.52
CA GLU A 463 -20.00 -8.37 11.27
C GLU A 463 -20.29 -6.91 11.64
N LYS A 464 -19.25 -6.15 12.00
CA LYS A 464 -19.38 -4.77 12.49
C LYS A 464 -19.20 -3.68 11.43
N THR A 465 -18.42 -3.95 10.40
CA THR A 465 -17.98 -2.92 9.44
C THR A 465 -18.35 -3.25 8.00
N GLY A 466 -18.66 -4.51 7.69
CA GLY A 466 -18.97 -4.95 6.33
C GLY A 466 -20.42 -4.70 5.92
N GLY A 467 -20.63 -4.39 4.65
CA GLY A 467 -21.94 -4.11 4.06
C GLY A 467 -22.81 -5.34 3.77
N ALA A 468 -22.20 -6.55 3.68
CA ALA A 468 -22.88 -7.75 3.19
C ALA A 468 -24.13 -8.12 3.97
N LYS A 469 -24.14 -7.92 5.29
CA LYS A 469 -25.30 -8.19 6.14
C LYS A 469 -26.49 -7.28 5.77
N VAL A 470 -26.21 -6.01 5.51
CA VAL A 470 -27.23 -5.03 5.08
C VAL A 470 -27.73 -5.39 3.70
N TRP A 471 -26.85 -5.67 2.77
CA TRP A 471 -27.24 -6.03 1.39
C TRP A 471 -28.16 -7.25 1.32
N ARG A 472 -27.84 -8.29 2.10
CA ARG A 472 -28.70 -9.49 2.20
C ARG A 472 -30.03 -9.21 2.89
N LYS A 473 -30.03 -8.37 3.94
CA LYS A 473 -31.26 -7.96 4.61
C LYS A 473 -32.19 -7.21 3.66
N GLU A 474 -31.63 -6.36 2.80
CA GLU A 474 -32.38 -5.60 1.79
C GLU A 474 -32.69 -6.43 0.51
N GLY A 475 -32.27 -7.69 0.47
CA GLY A 475 -32.58 -8.61 -0.63
C GLY A 475 -31.81 -8.35 -1.92
N LEU A 476 -30.64 -7.63 -1.86
CA LEU A 476 -29.87 -7.31 -3.05
C LEU A 476 -29.22 -8.54 -3.69
N ASP A 477 -29.04 -9.62 -2.95
CA ASP A 477 -28.55 -10.91 -3.43
C ASP A 477 -29.63 -11.77 -4.11
N ASN A 478 -30.90 -11.37 -4.01
CA ASN A 478 -32.07 -12.08 -4.56
C ASN A 478 -32.90 -11.23 -5.51
N MET A 479 -32.30 -10.22 -6.13
CA MET A 479 -33.02 -9.37 -7.09
C MET A 479 -33.45 -10.14 -8.32
N ILE A 480 -34.69 -9.91 -8.74
CA ILE A 480 -35.28 -10.50 -9.91
C ILE A 480 -35.48 -9.42 -10.99
N GLN A 481 -34.89 -9.64 -12.14
CA GLN A 481 -35.09 -8.77 -13.31
C GLN A 481 -36.51 -8.95 -13.86
N LYS A 482 -37.20 -7.84 -14.06
CA LYS A 482 -38.51 -7.79 -14.79
C LYS A 482 -38.39 -6.78 -15.89
N ALA A 483 -38.99 -7.11 -17.08
CA ALA A 483 -39.08 -6.22 -18.22
C ALA A 483 -40.22 -5.19 -18.04
#